data_c898c17f352b0bb1fc0ebb0ae6393b9e
#
_entry.id   c898c17f352b0bb1fc0ebb0ae6393b9e
#
_cell.length_a   1.000
_cell.length_b   1.000
_cell.length_c   1.000
_cell.angle_alpha   90.00
_cell.angle_beta   90.00
_cell.angle_gamma   90.00
#
_symmetry.space_group_name_H-M   'P 1'
#
loop_
_entity.id
_entity.type
_entity.pdbx_description
1 polymer ?
#
loop_
_entity_poly.entity_id
_entity_poly.type
_entity_poly.pdbx_seq_one_letter_code
_entity_poly.pdbx_strand_id
1 'polypeptide(L)'
;SEEEFPYAMRLVSEILSSNGSSSMASVCGSTLSLMDAGVPIHAPVAGVAMGLIKDVESGKVAVLTDIQGLEDFLGDMDFKVAGSMNGITAIQMDIKIAGIDRTILETALAQALKGRLFILEKMLSCIGEPRKELSKYAPKIVRVTLNAEAADKARRIIEGIAKDIEVGEVYTGKVVRIMNFGAFVELLPGKDGMIHISKLANHRVEKVEDVVKIGDTLEVKVAEIDAQGRVNLVRNDLTYDNTAAAAPRRAEGFRARPPRRDGRN
;
A
#
# COMPACT_ATOMS: atom_id res chain seq x y z
N SER A 1 -3.43 -7.79 -20.18
CA SER A 1 -3.75 -9.05 -19.48
C SER A 1 -2.91 -9.15 -18.20
N GLU A 2 -3.29 -10.04 -17.29
CA GLU A 2 -2.53 -10.30 -16.04
C GLU A 2 -1.13 -10.90 -16.34
N GLU A 3 -0.98 -11.53 -17.47
CA GLU A 3 0.32 -12.05 -17.92
C GLU A 3 1.27 -10.94 -18.37
N GLU A 4 0.75 -9.92 -19.04
CA GLU A 4 1.54 -8.79 -19.55
C GLU A 4 1.76 -7.72 -18.47
N PHE A 5 0.75 -7.48 -17.63
CA PHE A 5 0.81 -6.46 -16.60
C PHE A 5 0.14 -6.96 -15.31
N PRO A 6 0.87 -7.65 -14.43
CA PRO A 6 0.33 -8.33 -13.24
C PRO A 6 0.13 -7.37 -12.05
N TYR A 7 -0.44 -6.20 -12.29
CA TYR A 7 -0.67 -5.19 -11.25
C TYR A 7 -2.14 -4.84 -11.13
N ALA A 8 -2.64 -4.74 -9.93
CA ALA A 8 -3.89 -4.06 -9.65
C ALA A 8 -3.65 -2.54 -9.65
N MET A 9 -4.53 -1.81 -10.38
CA MET A 9 -4.42 -0.36 -10.52
C MET A 9 -5.58 0.34 -9.82
N ARG A 10 -5.26 1.37 -9.05
CA ARG A 10 -6.24 2.30 -8.47
C ARG A 10 -5.92 3.70 -8.95
N LEU A 11 -6.85 4.30 -9.69
CA LEU A 11 -6.75 5.70 -10.11
C LEU A 11 -7.57 6.55 -9.14
N VAL A 12 -6.94 7.58 -8.59
CA VAL A 12 -7.57 8.54 -7.68
C VAL A 12 -7.47 9.92 -8.31
N SER A 13 -8.63 10.57 -8.46
CA SER A 13 -8.71 11.94 -8.97
C SER A 13 -9.27 12.85 -7.88
N GLU A 14 -8.51 13.84 -7.47
CA GLU A 14 -8.91 14.87 -6.52
C GLU A 14 -9.11 16.20 -7.26
N ILE A 15 -10.34 16.74 -7.22
CA ILE A 15 -10.70 17.97 -7.90
C ILE A 15 -10.65 19.12 -6.89
N LEU A 16 -9.63 19.96 -7.03
CA LEU A 16 -9.43 21.12 -6.14
C LEU A 16 -10.28 22.32 -6.55
N SER A 17 -10.56 22.48 -7.84
CA SER A 17 -11.41 23.55 -8.39
C SER A 17 -12.03 23.08 -9.69
N SER A 18 -13.27 23.46 -9.96
CA SER A 18 -13.98 23.08 -11.19
C SER A 18 -14.91 24.20 -11.63
N ASN A 19 -14.98 24.41 -12.95
CA ASN A 19 -15.99 25.23 -13.61
C ASN A 19 -16.72 24.42 -14.71
N GLY A 20 -17.02 23.16 -14.41
CA GLY A 20 -17.65 22.18 -15.30
C GLY A 20 -16.72 21.03 -15.67
N SER A 21 -17.30 19.91 -16.01
CA SER A 21 -16.67 18.69 -16.53
C SER A 21 -15.45 18.14 -15.79
N SER A 22 -15.47 18.10 -14.48
CA SER A 22 -14.44 17.45 -13.67
C SER A 22 -14.21 15.97 -14.05
N SER A 23 -15.25 15.28 -14.51
CA SER A 23 -15.16 13.89 -14.96
C SER A 23 -14.29 13.72 -16.22
N MET A 24 -14.40 14.60 -17.19
CA MET A 24 -13.57 14.53 -18.39
C MET A 24 -12.13 14.99 -18.15
N ALA A 25 -11.93 15.94 -17.25
CA ALA A 25 -10.60 16.26 -16.73
C ALA A 25 -9.96 15.04 -16.03
N SER A 26 -10.73 14.28 -15.25
CA SER A 26 -10.25 13.05 -14.61
C SER A 26 -9.89 11.95 -15.62
N VAL A 27 -10.64 11.81 -16.71
CA VAL A 27 -10.29 10.88 -17.80
C VAL A 27 -8.95 11.24 -18.42
N CYS A 28 -8.75 12.53 -18.76
CA CYS A 28 -7.50 13.01 -19.34
C CYS A 28 -6.32 12.87 -18.36
N GLY A 29 -6.49 13.31 -17.12
CA GLY A 29 -5.47 13.21 -16.07
C GLY A 29 -5.10 11.76 -15.73
N SER A 30 -6.07 10.86 -15.69
CA SER A 30 -5.83 9.42 -15.49
C SER A 30 -5.04 8.80 -16.62
N THR A 31 -5.34 9.17 -17.89
CA THR A 31 -4.57 8.72 -19.06
C THR A 31 -3.12 9.17 -18.96
N LEU A 32 -2.87 10.45 -18.66
CA LEU A 32 -1.51 10.98 -18.51
C LEU A 32 -0.77 10.30 -17.35
N SER A 33 -1.45 10.08 -16.22
CA SER A 33 -0.88 9.41 -15.06
C SER A 33 -0.49 7.95 -15.34
N LEU A 34 -1.33 7.21 -16.07
CA LEU A 34 -1.00 5.84 -16.51
C LEU A 34 0.21 5.81 -17.42
N MET A 35 0.27 6.73 -18.37
CA MET A 35 1.40 6.83 -19.30
C MET A 35 2.70 7.20 -18.55
N ASP A 36 2.64 8.13 -17.62
CA ASP A 36 3.80 8.53 -16.82
C ASP A 36 4.25 7.44 -15.83
N ALA A 37 3.34 6.63 -15.32
CA ALA A 37 3.65 5.48 -14.49
C ALA A 37 4.26 4.29 -15.26
N GLY A 38 4.26 4.33 -16.58
CA GLY A 38 4.76 3.24 -17.43
C GLY A 38 3.77 2.09 -17.63
N VAL A 39 2.48 2.36 -17.47
CA VAL A 39 1.44 1.36 -17.75
C VAL A 39 1.26 1.21 -19.25
N PRO A 40 1.36 0.00 -19.84
CA PRO A 40 1.27 -0.23 -21.26
C PRO A 40 -0.18 -0.16 -21.76
N ILE A 41 -0.79 1.03 -21.77
CA ILE A 41 -2.13 1.26 -22.27
C ILE A 41 -2.15 1.08 -23.80
N HIS A 42 -3.25 0.54 -24.33
CA HIS A 42 -3.38 0.32 -25.79
C HIS A 42 -3.41 1.61 -26.60
N ALA A 43 -4.05 2.64 -26.08
CA ALA A 43 -4.10 3.96 -26.68
C ALA A 43 -4.44 5.03 -25.64
N PRO A 44 -3.93 6.25 -25.79
CA PRO A 44 -4.33 7.38 -25.00
C PRO A 44 -5.80 7.73 -25.21
N VAL A 45 -6.51 8.10 -24.16
CA VAL A 45 -7.92 8.47 -24.16
C VAL A 45 -8.06 9.89 -23.66
N ALA A 46 -8.75 10.73 -24.40
CA ALA A 46 -9.20 12.05 -23.98
C ALA A 46 -10.71 12.08 -23.82
N GLY A 47 -11.22 12.98 -23.00
CA GLY A 47 -12.64 13.20 -22.80
C GLY A 47 -12.99 14.69 -23.02
N VAL A 48 -14.21 14.95 -23.51
CA VAL A 48 -14.78 16.27 -23.67
C VAL A 48 -16.26 16.28 -23.23
N ALA A 49 -16.68 17.33 -22.57
CA ALA A 49 -18.09 17.55 -22.25
C ALA A 49 -18.72 18.48 -23.26
N MET A 50 -19.81 18.03 -23.81
CA MET A 50 -20.60 18.73 -24.82
C MET A 50 -21.93 19.18 -24.20
N GLY A 51 -22.46 20.26 -24.69
CA GLY A 51 -23.77 20.76 -24.31
C GLY A 51 -24.65 21.05 -25.52
N LEU A 52 -25.93 21.22 -25.26
CA LEU A 52 -26.91 21.62 -26.27
C LEU A 52 -27.88 22.61 -25.66
N ILE A 53 -28.17 23.67 -26.42
CA ILE A 53 -29.22 24.65 -26.13
C ILE A 53 -30.17 24.65 -27.30
N LYS A 54 -31.48 24.55 -27.05
CA LYS A 54 -32.53 24.56 -28.04
C LYS A 54 -33.52 25.69 -27.76
N ASP A 55 -33.61 26.61 -28.66
CA ASP A 55 -34.70 27.61 -28.59
C ASP A 55 -36.01 26.96 -29.04
N VAL A 56 -36.96 26.90 -28.13
CA VAL A 56 -38.26 26.24 -28.32
C VAL A 56 -39.13 27.01 -29.36
N GLU A 57 -39.01 28.35 -29.39
CA GLU A 57 -39.84 29.17 -30.28
C GLU A 57 -39.37 29.10 -31.74
N SER A 58 -38.07 29.24 -31.98
CA SER A 58 -37.50 29.23 -33.34
C SER A 58 -37.04 27.85 -33.80
N GLY A 59 -36.99 26.85 -32.89
CA GLY A 59 -36.45 25.52 -33.16
C GLY A 59 -34.96 25.48 -33.44
N LYS A 60 -34.23 26.57 -33.21
CA LYS A 60 -32.79 26.64 -33.41
C LYS A 60 -32.05 25.86 -32.34
N VAL A 61 -30.96 25.21 -32.74
CA VAL A 61 -30.14 24.40 -31.84
C VAL A 61 -28.70 24.89 -31.92
N ALA A 62 -28.06 25.03 -30.75
CA ALA A 62 -26.62 25.29 -30.61
C ALA A 62 -25.97 24.13 -29.88
N VAL A 63 -24.94 23.54 -30.46
CA VAL A 63 -24.09 22.53 -29.80
C VAL A 63 -22.86 23.22 -29.26
N LEU A 64 -22.60 23.03 -27.97
CA LEU A 64 -21.47 23.63 -27.25
C LEU A 64 -20.40 22.58 -27.01
N THR A 65 -19.13 23.01 -27.10
CA THR A 65 -17.96 22.16 -26.83
C THR A 65 -17.26 22.63 -25.58
N ASP A 66 -16.89 21.70 -24.70
CA ASP A 66 -16.18 21.98 -23.45
C ASP A 66 -16.97 22.94 -22.55
N ILE A 67 -18.15 22.50 -22.13
CA ILE A 67 -19.13 23.32 -21.44
C ILE A 67 -18.67 23.72 -20.03
N GLN A 68 -19.01 24.95 -19.66
CA GLN A 68 -18.85 25.48 -18.31
C GLN A 68 -20.01 25.07 -17.38
N GLY A 69 -19.83 25.24 -16.08
CA GLY A 69 -20.82 24.86 -15.09
C GLY A 69 -22.20 25.52 -15.29
N LEU A 70 -22.27 26.77 -15.77
CA LEU A 70 -23.55 27.42 -16.10
C LEU A 70 -24.18 26.83 -17.36
N GLU A 71 -23.41 26.45 -18.35
CA GLU A 71 -23.87 25.83 -19.60
C GLU A 71 -24.38 24.40 -19.34
N ASP A 72 -23.75 23.69 -18.40
CA ASP A 72 -24.24 22.40 -17.89
C ASP A 72 -25.58 22.55 -17.15
N PHE A 73 -25.67 23.53 -16.27
CA PHE A 73 -26.88 23.73 -15.45
C PHE A 73 -28.08 24.22 -16.26
N LEU A 74 -27.87 25.17 -17.16
CA LEU A 74 -28.93 25.81 -17.95
C LEU A 74 -29.19 25.14 -19.31
N GLY A 75 -28.27 24.27 -19.76
CA GLY A 75 -28.40 23.58 -21.03
C GLY A 75 -29.51 22.53 -21.07
N ASP A 76 -29.99 22.22 -22.25
CA ASP A 76 -31.07 21.27 -22.51
C ASP A 76 -30.56 19.82 -22.59
N MET A 77 -29.29 19.64 -22.84
CA MET A 77 -28.57 18.36 -22.82
C MET A 77 -27.12 18.59 -22.46
N ASP A 78 -26.56 17.72 -21.66
CA ASP A 78 -25.13 17.51 -21.57
C ASP A 78 -24.77 16.08 -21.96
N PHE A 79 -23.65 15.91 -22.64
CA PHE A 79 -23.09 14.60 -22.88
C PHE A 79 -21.58 14.61 -22.90
N LYS A 80 -21.03 13.56 -22.32
CA LYS A 80 -19.61 13.40 -22.13
C LYS A 80 -19.15 12.29 -23.04
N VAL A 81 -18.12 12.57 -23.84
CA VAL A 81 -17.56 11.63 -24.80
C VAL A 81 -16.09 11.41 -24.50
N ALA A 82 -15.71 10.19 -24.20
CA ALA A 82 -14.32 9.78 -24.06
C ALA A 82 -13.93 8.84 -25.21
N GLY A 83 -12.66 8.91 -25.63
CA GLY A 83 -12.17 8.02 -26.67
C GLY A 83 -10.72 8.29 -27.07
N SER A 84 -10.18 7.34 -27.83
CA SER A 84 -8.85 7.41 -28.48
C SER A 84 -8.93 8.12 -29.85
N MET A 85 -7.82 8.18 -30.54
CA MET A 85 -7.82 8.62 -31.97
C MET A 85 -8.72 7.76 -32.84
N ASN A 86 -8.86 6.48 -32.54
CA ASN A 86 -9.52 5.48 -33.40
C ASN A 86 -11.03 5.39 -33.16
N GLY A 87 -11.53 5.92 -32.03
CA GLY A 87 -12.97 5.82 -31.73
C GLY A 87 -13.34 6.21 -30.30
N ILE A 88 -14.64 6.13 -30.07
CA ILE A 88 -15.26 6.42 -28.77
C ILE A 88 -15.15 5.18 -27.88
N THR A 89 -14.74 5.38 -26.65
CA THR A 89 -14.64 4.32 -25.63
C THR A 89 -15.75 4.40 -24.59
N ALA A 90 -16.29 5.60 -24.32
CA ALA A 90 -17.40 5.80 -23.39
C ALA A 90 -18.21 7.04 -23.76
N ILE A 91 -19.52 6.96 -23.52
CA ILE A 91 -20.46 8.07 -23.61
C ILE A 91 -21.35 8.06 -22.37
N GLN A 92 -21.57 9.25 -21.83
CA GLN A 92 -22.60 9.52 -20.84
C GLN A 92 -23.44 10.68 -21.36
N MET A 93 -24.77 10.55 -21.33
CA MET A 93 -25.68 11.57 -21.82
C MET A 93 -26.79 11.83 -20.80
N ASP A 94 -27.08 13.10 -20.54
CA ASP A 94 -28.23 13.55 -19.79
C ASP A 94 -29.05 14.52 -20.65
N ILE A 95 -30.33 14.21 -20.85
CA ILE A 95 -31.24 14.95 -21.72
C ILE A 95 -32.37 15.52 -20.82
N LYS A 96 -32.50 16.83 -20.80
CA LYS A 96 -33.47 17.56 -19.97
C LYS A 96 -34.71 18.00 -20.77
N ILE A 97 -34.76 17.72 -22.09
CA ILE A 97 -35.86 18.04 -22.99
C ILE A 97 -36.49 16.77 -23.58
N ALA A 98 -37.63 16.91 -24.26
CA ALA A 98 -38.44 15.81 -24.81
C ALA A 98 -37.78 15.12 -26.03
N GLY A 99 -36.48 14.90 -25.96
CA GLY A 99 -35.68 14.18 -26.98
C GLY A 99 -34.96 15.09 -27.95
N ILE A 100 -33.98 14.49 -28.62
CA ILE A 100 -33.17 15.08 -29.67
C ILE A 100 -33.28 14.24 -30.94
N ASP A 101 -33.23 14.86 -32.09
CA ASP A 101 -33.23 14.13 -33.36
C ASP A 101 -31.82 13.58 -33.70
N ARG A 102 -31.84 12.69 -34.66
CA ARG A 102 -30.61 12.03 -35.13
C ARG A 102 -29.58 13.03 -35.71
N THR A 103 -30.05 14.07 -36.38
CA THR A 103 -29.20 15.07 -37.04
C THR A 103 -28.45 15.90 -36.01
N ILE A 104 -29.12 16.26 -34.92
CA ILE A 104 -28.51 16.96 -33.76
C ILE A 104 -27.45 16.07 -33.13
N LEU A 105 -27.74 14.79 -32.90
CA LEU A 105 -26.80 13.85 -32.31
C LEU A 105 -25.57 13.64 -33.20
N GLU A 106 -25.75 13.45 -34.48
CA GLU A 106 -24.66 13.32 -35.46
C GLU A 106 -23.75 14.58 -35.46
N THR A 107 -24.37 15.77 -35.44
CA THR A 107 -23.64 17.03 -35.34
C THR A 107 -22.84 17.14 -34.06
N ALA A 108 -23.46 16.81 -32.94
CA ALA A 108 -22.84 16.85 -31.62
C ALA A 108 -21.66 15.86 -31.50
N LEU A 109 -21.81 14.64 -32.03
CA LEU A 109 -20.72 13.64 -32.03
C LEU A 109 -19.56 14.06 -32.93
N ALA A 110 -19.86 14.65 -34.10
CA ALA A 110 -18.83 15.17 -34.99
C ALA A 110 -18.06 16.33 -34.40
N GLN A 111 -18.76 17.20 -33.66
CA GLN A 111 -18.11 18.31 -32.90
C GLN A 111 -17.32 17.79 -31.70
N ALA A 112 -17.84 16.81 -30.95
CA ALA A 112 -17.15 16.13 -29.87
C ALA A 112 -15.87 15.46 -30.35
N LEU A 113 -15.85 14.86 -31.54
CA LEU A 113 -14.63 14.29 -32.13
C LEU A 113 -13.55 15.35 -32.27
N LYS A 114 -13.88 16.52 -32.82
CA LYS A 114 -12.93 17.61 -33.02
C LYS A 114 -12.37 18.11 -31.68
N GLY A 115 -13.24 18.34 -30.71
CA GLY A 115 -12.84 18.77 -29.33
C GLY A 115 -11.93 17.74 -28.69
N ARG A 116 -12.32 16.47 -28.74
CA ARG A 116 -11.56 15.37 -28.14
C ARG A 116 -10.18 15.19 -28.79
N LEU A 117 -10.08 15.25 -30.12
CA LEU A 117 -8.81 15.17 -30.82
C LEU A 117 -7.89 16.37 -30.51
N PHE A 118 -8.43 17.56 -30.37
CA PHE A 118 -7.68 18.75 -29.92
C PHE A 118 -7.11 18.56 -28.53
N ILE A 119 -7.93 18.07 -27.57
CA ILE A 119 -7.47 17.78 -26.20
C ILE A 119 -6.39 16.71 -26.24
N LEU A 120 -6.59 15.64 -26.99
CA LEU A 120 -5.63 14.54 -27.13
C LEU A 120 -4.28 15.02 -27.69
N GLU A 121 -4.29 15.92 -28.67
CA GLU A 121 -3.07 16.55 -29.19
C GLU A 121 -2.29 17.29 -28.09
N LYS A 122 -2.99 18.05 -27.25
CA LYS A 122 -2.36 18.74 -26.09
C LYS A 122 -1.79 17.76 -25.07
N MET A 123 -2.50 16.69 -24.77
CA MET A 123 -2.02 15.64 -23.89
C MET A 123 -0.76 14.98 -24.43
N LEU A 124 -0.76 14.62 -25.72
CA LEU A 124 0.37 13.97 -26.38
C LEU A 124 1.58 14.90 -26.57
N SER A 125 1.38 16.22 -26.54
CA SER A 125 2.51 17.17 -26.51
C SER A 125 3.27 17.14 -25.18
N CYS A 126 2.63 16.70 -24.09
CA CYS A 126 3.27 16.52 -22.77
C CYS A 126 3.95 15.16 -22.65
N ILE A 127 3.26 14.10 -23.04
CA ILE A 127 3.76 12.73 -23.03
C ILE A 127 3.18 11.97 -24.23
N GLY A 128 4.03 11.68 -25.22
CA GLY A 128 3.60 11.09 -26.49
C GLY A 128 3.36 9.59 -26.42
N GLU A 129 4.09 8.89 -25.57
CA GLU A 129 4.03 7.44 -25.38
C GLU A 129 4.16 7.09 -23.89
N PRO A 130 3.59 5.96 -23.43
CA PRO A 130 3.85 5.45 -22.09
C PRO A 130 5.35 5.28 -21.84
N ARG A 131 5.79 5.58 -20.63
CA ARG A 131 7.20 5.34 -20.27
C ARG A 131 7.53 3.86 -20.41
N LYS A 132 8.73 3.55 -20.87
CA LYS A 132 9.19 2.18 -21.11
C LYS A 132 9.36 1.36 -19.82
N GLU A 133 9.64 2.04 -18.72
CA GLU A 133 9.82 1.43 -17.41
C GLU A 133 8.75 1.91 -16.46
N LEU A 134 8.35 1.04 -15.53
CA LEU A 134 7.47 1.41 -14.43
C LEU A 134 8.14 2.48 -13.56
N SER A 135 7.31 3.30 -12.94
CA SER A 135 7.77 4.27 -11.93
C SER A 135 8.69 3.59 -10.91
N LYS A 136 9.75 4.27 -10.49
CA LYS A 136 10.65 3.81 -9.43
C LYS A 136 9.96 3.51 -8.09
N TYR A 137 8.76 4.03 -7.90
CA TYR A 137 7.93 3.83 -6.71
C TYR A 137 6.97 2.65 -6.85
N ALA A 138 6.82 2.09 -8.06
CA ALA A 138 5.97 0.92 -8.25
C ALA A 138 6.63 -0.33 -7.66
N PRO A 139 5.86 -1.25 -7.05
CA PRO A 139 6.38 -2.55 -6.65
C PRO A 139 6.85 -3.32 -7.88
N LYS A 140 7.97 -4.01 -7.78
CA LYS A 140 8.52 -4.83 -8.87
C LYS A 140 8.08 -6.28 -8.70
N ILE A 141 7.37 -6.81 -9.70
CA ILE A 141 7.02 -8.23 -9.77
C ILE A 141 8.01 -8.90 -10.72
N VAL A 142 8.74 -9.88 -10.19
CA VAL A 142 9.69 -10.70 -10.96
C VAL A 142 9.16 -12.12 -10.99
N ARG A 143 8.93 -12.67 -12.19
CA ARG A 143 8.58 -14.06 -12.39
C ARG A 143 9.84 -14.87 -12.58
N VAL A 144 10.05 -15.88 -11.75
CA VAL A 144 11.19 -16.77 -11.82
C VAL A 144 10.68 -18.19 -12.01
N THR A 145 11.18 -18.90 -13.02
CA THR A 145 10.88 -20.33 -13.19
C THR A 145 11.85 -21.13 -12.34
N LEU A 146 11.31 -21.86 -11.37
CA LEU A 146 12.04 -22.76 -10.48
C LEU A 146 11.58 -24.19 -10.70
N ASN A 147 12.48 -25.18 -10.48
CA ASN A 147 12.03 -26.56 -10.34
C ASN A 147 11.26 -26.73 -9.00
N ALA A 148 10.49 -27.80 -8.87
CA ALA A 148 9.62 -28.01 -7.72
C ALA A 148 10.38 -27.99 -6.38
N GLU A 149 11.56 -28.59 -6.31
CA GLU A 149 12.38 -28.65 -5.09
C GLU A 149 12.91 -27.26 -4.69
N ALA A 150 13.40 -26.49 -5.67
CA ALA A 150 13.87 -25.12 -5.43
C ALA A 150 12.71 -24.17 -5.07
N ALA A 151 11.52 -24.38 -5.65
CA ALA A 151 10.32 -23.62 -5.32
C ALA A 151 9.87 -23.87 -3.87
N ASP A 152 9.84 -25.11 -3.42
CA ASP A 152 9.48 -25.47 -2.05
C ASP A 152 10.47 -24.92 -1.03
N LYS A 153 11.77 -24.95 -1.34
CA LYS A 153 12.81 -24.36 -0.51
C LYS A 153 12.67 -22.84 -0.41
N ALA A 154 12.46 -22.18 -1.54
CA ALA A 154 12.25 -20.72 -1.57
C ALA A 154 10.99 -20.34 -0.80
N ARG A 155 9.88 -21.06 -0.96
CA ARG A 155 8.63 -20.84 -0.23
C ARG A 155 8.84 -20.90 1.28
N ARG A 156 9.50 -21.94 1.79
CA ARG A 156 9.79 -22.12 3.22
C ARG A 156 10.61 -20.96 3.79
N ILE A 157 11.60 -20.46 3.02
CA ILE A 157 12.43 -19.32 3.43
C ILE A 157 11.57 -18.04 3.50
N ILE A 158 10.76 -17.79 2.47
CA ILE A 158 9.88 -16.60 2.42
C ILE A 158 8.84 -16.64 3.53
N GLU A 159 8.18 -17.78 3.74
CA GLU A 159 7.22 -17.98 4.83
C GLU A 159 7.88 -17.75 6.20
N GLY A 160 9.11 -18.25 6.39
CA GLY A 160 9.88 -18.03 7.61
C GLY A 160 10.23 -16.54 7.85
N ILE A 161 10.55 -15.79 6.81
CA ILE A 161 10.84 -14.34 6.90
C ILE A 161 9.53 -13.56 7.18
N ALA A 162 8.45 -13.93 6.50
CA ALA A 162 7.15 -13.23 6.61
C ALA A 162 6.39 -13.55 7.90
N LYS A 163 6.62 -14.73 8.50
CA LYS A 163 5.93 -15.14 9.72
C LYS A 163 6.36 -14.28 10.90
N ASP A 164 5.41 -13.66 11.57
CA ASP A 164 5.67 -12.99 12.85
C ASP A 164 5.76 -14.00 13.99
N ILE A 165 6.60 -13.69 14.98
CA ILE A 165 6.80 -14.50 16.17
C ILE A 165 5.75 -14.08 17.19
N GLU A 166 5.00 -15.05 17.73
CA GLU A 166 3.98 -14.80 18.75
C GLU A 166 4.37 -15.37 20.13
N VAL A 167 3.90 -14.71 21.18
CA VAL A 167 4.11 -15.18 22.55
C VAL A 167 3.40 -16.50 22.76
N GLY A 168 4.12 -17.46 23.32
CA GLY A 168 3.60 -18.83 23.58
C GLY A 168 3.94 -19.85 22.51
N GLU A 169 4.40 -19.45 21.33
CA GLU A 169 4.86 -20.38 20.31
C GLU A 169 6.15 -21.10 20.70
N VAL A 170 6.28 -22.33 20.19
CA VAL A 170 7.45 -23.19 20.41
C VAL A 170 8.21 -23.35 19.11
N TYR A 171 9.51 -23.16 19.18
CA TYR A 171 10.43 -23.27 18.05
C TYR A 171 11.59 -24.21 18.34
N THR A 172 12.08 -24.89 17.33
CA THR A 172 13.37 -25.58 17.37
C THR A 172 14.39 -24.67 16.70
N GLY A 173 15.19 -23.99 17.50
CA GLY A 173 16.13 -22.99 17.02
C GLY A 173 17.59 -23.38 17.26
N LYS A 174 18.50 -22.75 16.51
CA LYS A 174 19.96 -22.97 16.62
C LYS A 174 20.60 -21.83 17.39
N VAL A 175 21.50 -22.15 18.34
CA VAL A 175 22.30 -21.16 19.07
C VAL A 175 23.26 -20.48 18.10
N VAL A 176 23.06 -19.20 17.86
CA VAL A 176 23.87 -18.40 16.91
C VAL A 176 24.89 -17.50 17.60
N ARG A 177 24.66 -17.14 18.87
CA ARG A 177 25.55 -16.27 19.63
C ARG A 177 25.41 -16.52 21.13
N ILE A 178 26.52 -16.43 21.86
CA ILE A 178 26.56 -16.55 23.31
C ILE A 178 27.12 -15.26 23.92
N MET A 179 26.51 -14.83 25.01
CA MET A 179 26.93 -13.69 25.83
C MET A 179 26.93 -14.07 27.31
N ASN A 180 27.61 -13.31 28.16
CA ASN A 180 27.71 -13.62 29.60
C ASN A 180 26.36 -13.69 30.30
N PHE A 181 25.32 -13.06 29.78
CA PHE A 181 23.98 -13.01 30.34
C PHE A 181 22.98 -13.95 29.68
N GLY A 182 23.33 -14.64 28.59
CA GLY A 182 22.43 -15.56 27.91
C GLY A 182 22.89 -16.00 26.54
N ALA A 183 22.07 -16.83 25.89
CA ALA A 183 22.27 -17.35 24.56
C ALA A 183 21.23 -16.79 23.59
N PHE A 184 21.64 -16.48 22.36
CA PHE A 184 20.76 -16.10 21.26
C PHE A 184 20.49 -17.29 20.38
N VAL A 185 19.22 -17.56 20.12
CA VAL A 185 18.73 -18.69 19.34
C VAL A 185 17.97 -18.16 18.13
N GLU A 186 18.39 -18.55 16.94
CA GLU A 186 17.68 -18.24 15.71
C GLU A 186 16.43 -19.11 15.61
N LEU A 187 15.25 -18.47 15.56
CA LEU A 187 13.94 -19.11 15.51
C LEU A 187 13.47 -19.28 14.07
N LEU A 188 13.64 -18.24 13.29
CA LEU A 188 13.30 -18.15 11.86
C LEU A 188 14.45 -17.42 11.15
N PRO A 189 14.60 -17.55 9.82
CA PRO A 189 15.67 -16.88 9.08
C PRO A 189 15.72 -15.38 9.38
N GLY A 190 16.82 -14.93 10.02
CA GLY A 190 17.03 -13.53 10.40
C GLY A 190 16.24 -13.04 11.62
N LYS A 191 15.54 -13.92 12.34
CA LYS A 191 14.83 -13.60 13.59
C LYS A 191 15.39 -14.43 14.73
N ASP A 192 16.06 -13.79 15.68
CA ASP A 192 16.62 -14.44 16.87
C ASP A 192 15.90 -14.00 18.15
N GLY A 193 15.92 -14.86 19.13
CA GLY A 193 15.45 -14.56 20.49
C GLY A 193 16.52 -14.88 21.52
N MET A 194 16.40 -14.33 22.71
CA MET A 194 17.37 -14.48 23.78
C MET A 194 16.84 -15.39 24.91
N ILE A 195 17.63 -16.37 25.31
CA ILE A 195 17.44 -17.12 26.55
C ILE A 195 18.36 -16.51 27.61
N HIS A 196 17.80 -15.95 28.66
CA HIS A 196 18.62 -15.45 29.78
C HIS A 196 19.30 -16.61 30.52
N ILE A 197 20.50 -16.40 31.05
CA ILE A 197 21.31 -17.42 31.74
C ILE A 197 20.52 -18.17 32.83
N SER A 198 19.61 -17.49 33.56
CA SER A 198 18.76 -18.11 34.57
C SER A 198 17.67 -19.04 34.05
N LYS A 199 17.49 -19.09 32.72
CA LYS A 199 16.48 -19.92 32.03
C LYS A 199 17.12 -20.98 31.12
N LEU A 200 18.46 -21.13 31.18
CA LEU A 200 19.20 -22.12 30.41
C LEU A 200 19.20 -23.52 31.02
N ALA A 201 19.08 -23.61 32.35
CA ALA A 201 19.02 -24.88 33.07
C ALA A 201 18.16 -24.78 34.33
N ASN A 202 17.82 -25.93 34.93
CA ASN A 202 17.08 -26.01 36.21
C ASN A 202 17.94 -25.74 37.43
N HIS A 203 19.22 -25.53 37.24
CA HIS A 203 20.19 -25.21 38.31
C HIS A 203 20.90 -23.89 37.98
N ARG A 204 21.62 -23.34 38.97
CA ARG A 204 22.37 -22.11 38.75
C ARG A 204 23.53 -22.36 37.82
N VAL A 205 23.52 -21.64 36.72
CA VAL A 205 24.56 -21.67 35.65
C VAL A 205 25.57 -20.56 35.95
N GLU A 206 26.87 -20.87 36.00
CA GLU A 206 27.94 -19.88 36.20
C GLU A 206 28.38 -19.26 34.89
N LYS A 207 28.47 -20.08 33.83
CA LYS A 207 28.81 -19.62 32.47
C LYS A 207 27.87 -20.24 31.48
N VAL A 208 27.43 -19.46 30.49
CA VAL A 208 26.48 -19.90 29.43
C VAL A 208 27.10 -21.04 28.60
N GLU A 209 28.41 -20.99 28.35
CA GLU A 209 29.14 -21.98 27.58
C GLU A 209 29.20 -23.39 28.23
N ASP A 210 28.96 -23.46 29.55
CA ASP A 210 28.93 -24.75 30.27
C ASP A 210 27.64 -25.55 29.93
N VAL A 211 26.62 -24.90 29.46
CA VAL A 211 25.29 -25.50 29.19
C VAL A 211 24.99 -25.60 27.69
N VAL A 212 25.36 -24.59 26.91
CA VAL A 212 25.08 -24.52 25.47
C VAL A 212 26.28 -24.03 24.69
N LYS A 213 26.42 -24.52 23.45
CA LYS A 213 27.48 -24.10 22.52
C LYS A 213 26.86 -23.50 21.27
N ILE A 214 27.62 -22.65 20.59
CA ILE A 214 27.20 -22.13 19.28
C ILE A 214 27.03 -23.32 18.31
N GLY A 215 25.89 -23.37 17.69
CA GLY A 215 25.49 -24.46 16.81
C GLY A 215 24.57 -25.50 17.40
N ASP A 216 24.38 -25.50 18.73
CA ASP A 216 23.44 -26.42 19.39
C ASP A 216 22.00 -26.10 18.97
N THR A 217 21.18 -27.13 18.84
CA THR A 217 19.76 -27.02 18.56
C THR A 217 18.97 -27.16 19.84
N LEU A 218 18.12 -26.19 20.14
CA LEU A 218 17.31 -26.14 21.36
C LEU A 218 15.83 -26.01 21.02
N GLU A 219 14.99 -26.69 21.79
CA GLU A 219 13.56 -26.44 21.77
C GLU A 219 13.24 -25.32 22.76
N VAL A 220 12.69 -24.23 22.22
CA VAL A 220 12.46 -23.00 22.98
C VAL A 220 11.04 -22.50 22.80
N LYS A 221 10.49 -21.90 23.86
CA LYS A 221 9.18 -21.26 23.84
C LYS A 221 9.34 -19.76 23.98
N VAL A 222 8.56 -18.99 23.22
CA VAL A 222 8.50 -17.55 23.35
C VAL A 222 7.76 -17.19 24.62
N ALA A 223 8.49 -16.63 25.60
CA ALA A 223 7.93 -16.25 26.89
C ALA A 223 7.32 -14.85 26.86
N GLU A 224 7.99 -13.92 26.17
CA GLU A 224 7.61 -12.51 26.13
C GLU A 224 8.26 -11.83 24.92
N ILE A 225 7.59 -10.82 24.37
CA ILE A 225 8.16 -9.87 23.40
C ILE A 225 8.07 -8.49 24.05
N ASP A 226 9.22 -7.85 24.27
CA ASP A 226 9.26 -6.56 24.94
C ASP A 226 8.79 -5.39 24.04
N ALA A 227 8.62 -4.20 24.64
CA ALA A 227 8.17 -3.00 23.91
C ALA A 227 9.16 -2.53 22.80
N GLN A 228 10.37 -3.09 22.75
CA GLN A 228 11.38 -2.83 21.72
C GLN A 228 11.43 -3.94 20.66
N GLY A 229 10.50 -4.91 20.73
CA GLY A 229 10.42 -6.03 19.80
C GLY A 229 11.43 -7.14 20.05
N ARG A 230 12.12 -7.17 21.21
CA ARG A 230 13.07 -8.24 21.55
C ARG A 230 12.32 -9.44 22.09
N VAL A 231 12.64 -10.60 21.52
CA VAL A 231 12.01 -11.89 21.85
C VAL A 231 12.77 -12.55 23.02
N ASN A 232 12.09 -12.73 24.15
CA ASN A 232 12.60 -13.45 25.29
C ASN A 232 12.11 -14.89 25.27
N LEU A 233 13.05 -15.83 25.41
CA LEU A 233 12.82 -17.27 25.29
C LEU A 233 13.03 -18.00 26.60
N VAL A 234 12.37 -19.13 26.72
CA VAL A 234 12.62 -20.15 27.75
C VAL A 234 12.82 -21.49 27.08
N ARG A 235 13.62 -22.36 27.67
CA ARG A 235 13.76 -23.74 27.16
C ARG A 235 12.46 -24.51 27.39
N ASN A 236 11.95 -25.15 26.37
CA ASN A 236 10.71 -25.93 26.44
C ASN A 236 10.92 -27.35 26.96
N ASP A 237 12.15 -27.86 26.84
CA ASP A 237 12.57 -29.17 27.32
C ASP A 237 12.88 -29.24 28.83
N LEU A 238 12.78 -28.12 29.54
CA LEU A 238 13.04 -28.02 30.97
C LEU A 238 11.75 -27.69 31.75
N THR A 239 11.50 -28.44 32.81
CA THR A 239 10.48 -28.10 33.82
C THR A 239 11.10 -27.13 34.83
N TYR A 240 10.64 -25.87 34.85
CA TYR A 240 11.09 -24.90 35.83
C TYR A 240 10.25 -25.06 37.10
N ASP A 241 10.86 -25.45 38.23
CA ASP A 241 10.22 -25.41 39.54
C ASP A 241 9.96 -23.94 39.93
N ASN A 242 8.69 -23.56 39.92
CA ASN A 242 8.23 -22.20 40.19
C ASN A 242 8.32 -21.83 41.73
N THR A 243 8.98 -22.66 42.53
CA THR A 243 9.04 -22.45 44.00
C THR A 243 10.11 -21.46 44.46
N ALA A 244 10.94 -20.93 43.57
CA ALA A 244 12.03 -20.00 43.96
C ALA A 244 11.79 -18.51 43.67
N ALA A 245 10.60 -18.08 43.31
CA ALA A 245 10.32 -16.69 42.95
C ALA A 245 9.33 -15.99 43.88
N ALA A 246 9.58 -16.06 45.21
CA ALA A 246 8.90 -15.19 46.17
C ALA A 246 9.79 -14.88 47.37
N ALA A 247 10.90 -14.21 47.13
CA ALA A 247 11.57 -13.46 48.18
C ALA A 247 11.10 -12.00 48.15
N PRO A 248 10.46 -11.46 49.19
CA PRO A 248 10.00 -10.08 49.18
C PRO A 248 11.21 -9.15 49.12
N ARG A 249 11.27 -8.25 48.11
CA ARG A 249 12.19 -7.12 48.11
C ARG A 249 11.92 -6.29 49.36
N ARG A 250 12.88 -6.29 50.33
CA ARG A 250 12.90 -5.34 51.45
C ARG A 250 12.86 -3.93 50.83
N ALA A 251 11.81 -3.21 51.14
CA ALA A 251 11.74 -1.79 50.93
C ALA A 251 12.81 -1.11 51.78
N GLU A 252 13.89 -0.64 51.16
CA GLU A 252 14.80 0.30 51.81
C GLU A 252 14.07 1.61 51.99
N GLY A 253 13.91 1.95 53.29
CA GLY A 253 13.19 3.11 53.73
C GLY A 253 13.79 4.41 53.21
N PHE A 254 12.95 5.22 52.63
CA PHE A 254 13.21 6.62 52.37
C PHE A 254 13.47 7.32 53.70
N ARG A 255 14.73 7.62 54.01
CA ARG A 255 15.07 8.57 55.08
C ARG A 255 14.71 9.97 54.60
N ALA A 256 13.68 10.52 55.21
CA ALA A 256 13.30 11.91 55.07
C ALA A 256 14.45 12.84 55.50
N ARG A 257 14.83 13.77 54.64
CA ARG A 257 15.73 14.88 54.94
C ARG A 257 15.02 15.85 55.91
N PRO A 258 15.69 16.35 56.96
CA PRO A 258 15.11 17.36 57.84
C PRO A 258 15.00 18.72 57.13
N PRO A 259 14.04 19.58 57.54
CA PRO A 259 13.80 20.86 56.89
C PRO A 259 14.94 21.84 57.16
N ARG A 260 15.33 22.59 56.10
CA ARG A 260 16.26 23.73 56.22
C ARG A 260 15.58 24.85 57.02
N ARG A 261 16.23 25.29 58.07
CA ARG A 261 15.91 26.53 58.81
C ARG A 261 16.26 27.73 57.96
N ASP A 262 15.26 28.54 57.66
CA ASP A 262 15.45 29.90 57.19
C ASP A 262 16.00 30.73 58.35
N GLY A 263 17.21 31.29 58.17
CA GLY A 263 17.81 32.30 58.98
C GLY A 263 17.76 33.61 58.24
N ARG A 264 16.88 34.48 58.70
CA ARG A 264 16.97 35.93 58.40
C ARG A 264 18.25 36.50 59.02
N ASN A 265 19.00 37.21 58.26
CA ASN A 265 19.37 38.65 58.44
C ASN A 265 19.96 39.15 57.15
#